data_afc98bf7683eb79c40ccc4a0968e1c86
#
_entry.id   afc98bf7683eb79c40ccc4a0968e1c86
#
_cell.length_a   1.000
_cell.length_b   1.000
_cell.length_c   1.000
_cell.angle_alpha   90.00
_cell.angle_beta   90.00
_cell.angle_gamma   90.00
#
_symmetry.space_group_name_H-M   'P 1'
#
loop_
_entity.id
_entity.type
_entity.pdbx_description
1 polymer ?
#
loop_
_entity_poly.entity_id
_entity_poly.type
_entity_poly.pdbx_seq_one_letter_code
_entity_poly.pdbx_strand_id
1 'polypeptide(L)'
;TSNLICADGVLNAPDYTRTCNCSYQNQASLALVHMPGLEMWTFNKLNIGKRPIQRMGINFGAPGDRKSDSGMLWLEYPLVGGPSPKISVLTQPGKPDWYAGHSSRFRVGPQGGPTWVGASGARGIHQLRISLPGEQRYTVKLHFAEPESLEPGQRRFRVIVQGQVVAESLDVVARAGGPRRTLVQTVEGVEVRKQLEIQLQPARNSRPPILSGVELTVEPVSSGSR
;
A
#
# COMPACT_ATOMS: atom_id res chain seq x y z
N THR A 1 -6.06 30.00 25.94
CA THR A 1 -6.82 28.76 25.66
C THR A 1 -8.03 29.10 24.82
N SER A 2 -8.06 28.68 23.54
CA SER A 2 -9.25 28.84 22.70
C SER A 2 -10.36 27.91 23.19
N ASN A 3 -11.57 28.43 23.30
CA ASN A 3 -12.72 27.60 23.54
C ASN A 3 -13.10 26.88 22.24
N LEU A 4 -13.11 25.56 22.27
CA LEU A 4 -13.66 24.76 21.19
C LEU A 4 -15.18 24.66 21.40
N ILE A 5 -15.94 24.99 20.38
CA ILE A 5 -17.41 24.97 20.42
C ILE A 5 -17.89 23.91 19.45
N CYS A 6 -18.58 22.90 19.95
CA CYS A 6 -19.20 21.87 19.12
C CYS A 6 -20.67 22.23 18.89
N ALA A 7 -21.07 22.49 17.67
CA ALA A 7 -22.44 22.80 17.28
C ALA A 7 -22.76 22.14 15.93
N ASP A 8 -23.93 21.49 15.82
CA ASP A 8 -24.42 20.85 14.59
C ASP A 8 -23.41 19.90 13.90
N GLY A 9 -22.63 19.15 14.70
CA GLY A 9 -21.61 18.24 14.17
C GLY A 9 -20.33 18.91 13.65
N VAL A 10 -20.19 20.23 13.87
CA VAL A 10 -19.01 21.02 13.52
C VAL A 10 -18.27 21.42 14.78
N LEU A 11 -16.98 21.12 14.84
CA LEU A 11 -16.10 21.63 15.89
C LEU A 11 -15.51 22.98 15.45
N ASN A 12 -15.94 24.04 16.10
CA ASN A 12 -15.48 25.40 15.82
C ASN A 12 -14.33 25.75 16.75
N ALA A 13 -13.21 26.19 16.19
CA ALA A 13 -12.10 26.82 16.87
C ALA A 13 -12.05 28.29 16.45
N PRO A 14 -12.67 29.21 17.24
CA PRO A 14 -12.72 30.60 16.89
C PRO A 14 -11.34 31.25 16.95
N ASP A 15 -11.18 32.35 16.21
CA ASP A 15 -9.97 33.17 16.21
C ASP A 15 -9.59 33.56 17.64
N TYR A 16 -8.31 33.48 17.92
CA TYR A 16 -7.80 33.71 19.25
C TYR A 16 -7.16 35.09 19.37
N THR A 17 -7.63 35.83 20.36
CA THR A 17 -7.25 37.21 20.55
C THR A 17 -5.76 37.44 20.67
N ARG A 18 -5.29 38.54 20.12
CA ARG A 18 -3.91 39.01 19.99
C ARG A 18 -3.17 39.29 21.33
N THR A 19 -3.77 38.95 22.45
CA THR A 19 -3.24 39.25 23.80
C THR A 19 -2.62 38.04 24.50
N CYS A 20 -2.63 36.86 23.87
CA CYS A 20 -2.03 35.64 24.45
C CYS A 20 -0.57 35.54 24.09
N ASN A 21 0.31 35.47 25.09
CA ASN A 21 1.76 35.19 24.93
C ASN A 21 2.08 33.68 24.81
N CYS A 22 1.09 32.83 24.56
CA CYS A 22 1.36 31.43 24.34
C CYS A 22 1.98 31.20 22.95
N SER A 23 2.78 30.18 22.81
CA SER A 23 3.44 29.80 21.55
C SER A 23 2.46 29.34 20.46
N TYR A 24 1.17 29.29 20.74
CA TYR A 24 0.10 28.89 19.85
C TYR A 24 -0.85 30.08 19.65
N GLN A 25 -0.65 30.79 18.56
CA GLN A 25 -1.57 31.85 18.13
C GLN A 25 -2.35 31.35 16.91
N ASN A 26 -3.62 31.07 17.08
CA ASN A 26 -4.53 30.85 15.97
C ASN A 26 -5.10 32.18 15.50
N GLN A 27 -4.67 32.66 14.34
CA GLN A 27 -5.12 33.92 13.75
C GLN A 27 -6.26 33.70 12.73
N ALA A 28 -6.87 32.53 12.74
CA ALA A 28 -7.98 32.19 11.86
C ALA A 28 -9.04 31.41 12.63
N SER A 29 -10.30 31.65 12.35
CA SER A 29 -11.39 30.78 12.80
C SER A 29 -11.42 29.52 11.94
N LEU A 30 -11.41 28.35 12.58
CA LEU A 30 -11.45 27.07 11.92
C LEU A 30 -12.77 26.37 12.21
N ALA A 31 -13.36 25.78 11.20
CA ALA A 31 -14.51 24.88 11.31
C ALA A 31 -14.06 23.48 10.89
N LEU A 32 -14.05 22.54 11.84
CA LEU A 32 -13.66 21.16 11.62
C LEU A 32 -14.91 20.29 11.54
N VAL A 33 -15.08 19.61 10.43
CA VAL A 33 -16.21 18.71 10.20
C VAL A 33 -15.76 17.25 10.22
N HIS A 34 -16.65 16.37 10.68
CA HIS A 34 -16.39 14.95 10.61
C HIS A 34 -16.40 14.48 9.15
N MET A 35 -15.27 13.89 8.70
CA MET A 35 -15.13 13.34 7.37
C MET A 35 -14.86 11.83 7.47
N PRO A 36 -15.90 10.99 7.44
CA PRO A 36 -15.73 9.54 7.59
C PRO A 36 -14.92 8.89 6.45
N GLY A 37 -14.83 9.56 5.30
CA GLY A 37 -13.98 9.14 4.19
C GLY A 37 -12.52 9.62 4.28
N LEU A 38 -12.11 10.26 5.37
CA LEU A 38 -10.75 10.74 5.53
C LEU A 38 -9.78 9.58 5.69
N GLU A 39 -8.72 9.60 4.90
CA GLU A 39 -7.64 8.63 5.02
C GLU A 39 -6.81 8.91 6.28
N MET A 40 -6.76 7.93 7.18
CA MET A 40 -5.89 7.99 8.35
C MET A 40 -4.62 7.18 8.08
N TRP A 41 -3.49 7.85 8.18
CA TRP A 41 -2.16 7.26 8.13
C TRP A 41 -1.50 7.41 9.49
N THR A 42 -0.73 6.41 9.89
CA THR A 42 -0.12 6.35 11.20
C THR A 42 1.36 6.03 11.10
N PHE A 43 2.02 6.12 12.23
CA PHE A 43 3.35 5.58 12.42
C PHE A 43 3.31 4.61 13.59
N ASN A 44 4.16 3.60 13.57
CA ASN A 44 4.22 2.66 14.68
C ASN A 44 5.67 2.25 14.98
N LYS A 45 5.91 1.87 16.24
CA LYS A 45 7.22 1.43 16.72
C LYS A 45 7.29 -0.08 16.93
N LEU A 46 6.44 -0.84 16.25
CA LEU A 46 6.44 -2.29 16.37
C LEU A 46 7.82 -2.86 15.99
N ASN A 47 8.39 -3.64 16.85
CA ASN A 47 9.60 -4.39 16.54
C ASN A 47 9.22 -5.77 16.00
N ILE A 48 9.49 -6.01 14.73
CA ILE A 48 9.20 -7.29 14.08
C ILE A 48 10.08 -8.41 14.65
N GLY A 49 11.29 -8.08 15.12
CA GLY A 49 12.22 -9.06 15.69
C GLY A 49 12.65 -10.12 14.69
N LYS A 50 12.93 -11.35 15.23
CA LYS A 50 13.35 -12.51 14.44
C LYS A 50 12.23 -13.53 14.22
N ARG A 51 11.03 -13.26 14.72
CA ARG A 51 9.89 -14.20 14.57
C ARG A 51 9.34 -14.12 13.15
N PRO A 52 8.91 -15.28 12.60
CA PRO A 52 8.26 -15.29 11.29
C PRO A 52 7.04 -14.36 11.27
N ILE A 53 6.92 -13.59 10.22
CA ILE A 53 5.81 -12.66 10.02
C ILE A 53 4.58 -13.47 9.64
N GLN A 54 3.52 -13.38 10.45
CA GLN A 54 2.28 -14.12 10.20
C GLN A 54 1.44 -13.47 9.11
N ARG A 55 1.37 -12.14 9.13
CA ARG A 55 0.67 -11.35 8.11
C ARG A 55 1.16 -9.91 8.11
N MET A 56 1.30 -9.34 6.95
CA MET A 56 1.59 -7.91 6.76
C MET A 56 1.31 -7.49 5.33
N GLY A 57 1.15 -6.19 5.14
CA GLY A 57 1.17 -5.54 3.84
C GLY A 57 2.35 -4.58 3.71
N ILE A 58 2.80 -4.33 2.48
CA ILE A 58 3.68 -3.23 2.12
C ILE A 58 2.95 -2.41 1.07
N ASN A 59 2.77 -1.12 1.33
CA ASN A 59 2.12 -0.19 0.41
C ASN A 59 3.17 0.75 -0.17
N PHE A 60 3.38 0.66 -1.47
CA PHE A 60 4.39 1.45 -2.17
C PHE A 60 3.91 2.88 -2.39
N GLY A 61 4.78 3.86 -2.11
CA GLY A 61 4.46 5.28 -2.24
C GLY A 61 3.44 5.80 -1.23
N ALA A 62 3.07 5.01 -0.22
CA ALA A 62 2.13 5.41 0.82
C ALA A 62 2.70 6.53 1.71
N PRO A 63 1.87 7.44 2.23
CA PRO A 63 2.30 8.54 3.09
C PRO A 63 2.49 8.14 4.56
N GLY A 64 2.31 6.88 4.92
CA GLY A 64 2.47 6.35 6.26
C GLY A 64 2.01 4.90 6.38
N ASP A 65 2.17 4.33 7.55
CA ASP A 65 1.62 3.02 7.88
C ASP A 65 0.09 3.09 8.03
N ARG A 66 -0.58 1.96 7.80
CA ARG A 66 -2.03 1.86 7.99
C ARG A 66 -2.42 0.48 8.51
N LYS A 67 -3.39 0.45 9.43
CA LYS A 67 -4.05 -0.78 9.83
C LYS A 67 -5.33 -0.93 9.03
N SER A 68 -5.48 -2.06 8.33
CA SER A 68 -6.71 -2.38 7.60
C SER A 68 -7.85 -2.77 8.54
N ASP A 69 -9.08 -2.82 8.04
CA ASP A 69 -10.27 -3.26 8.80
C ASP A 69 -10.12 -4.69 9.34
N SER A 70 -9.39 -5.55 8.64
CA SER A 70 -9.04 -6.89 9.11
C SER A 70 -7.96 -6.90 10.22
N GLY A 71 -7.47 -5.74 10.62
CA GLY A 71 -6.41 -5.58 11.62
C GLY A 71 -5.01 -5.90 11.11
N MET A 72 -4.81 -6.06 9.80
CA MET A 72 -3.48 -6.23 9.21
C MET A 72 -2.73 -4.89 9.17
N LEU A 73 -1.47 -4.91 9.57
CA LEU A 73 -0.59 -3.76 9.44
C LEU A 73 0.01 -3.71 8.03
N TRP A 74 -0.16 -2.56 7.39
CA TRP A 74 0.46 -2.21 6.13
C TRP A 74 1.54 -1.17 6.39
N LEU A 75 2.74 -1.48 5.94
CA LEU A 75 3.92 -0.63 6.08
C LEU A 75 4.09 0.24 4.84
N GLU A 76 4.47 1.47 5.06
CA GLU A 76 4.87 2.38 3.99
C GLU A 76 6.21 1.96 3.37
N TYR A 77 6.37 2.16 2.07
CA TYR A 77 7.66 2.07 1.42
C TYR A 77 7.70 2.98 0.18
N PRO A 78 8.73 3.86 0.02
CA PRO A 78 9.83 4.10 0.96
C PRO A 78 9.36 4.79 2.24
N LEU A 79 10.19 4.75 3.29
CA LEU A 79 9.89 5.44 4.55
C LEU A 79 9.77 6.94 4.33
N VAL A 80 8.68 7.55 4.82
CA VAL A 80 8.42 8.99 4.67
C VAL A 80 8.91 9.84 5.84
N GLY A 81 9.48 9.22 6.88
CA GLY A 81 10.17 9.94 7.96
C GLY A 81 9.61 9.74 9.36
N GLY A 82 8.56 8.95 9.55
CA GLY A 82 8.08 8.55 10.88
C GLY A 82 8.67 7.21 11.34
N PRO A 83 8.43 6.79 12.59
CA PRO A 83 8.77 5.46 13.04
C PRO A 83 7.88 4.43 12.34
N SER A 84 8.50 3.47 11.67
CA SER A 84 7.86 2.32 11.04
C SER A 84 8.71 1.07 11.25
N PRO A 85 8.10 -0.12 11.31
CA PRO A 85 8.83 -1.38 11.43
C PRO A 85 9.83 -1.56 10.28
N LYS A 86 11.07 -1.87 10.62
CA LYS A 86 12.13 -2.02 9.63
C LYS A 86 12.04 -3.38 8.95
N ILE A 87 11.67 -3.38 7.69
CA ILE A 87 11.80 -4.51 6.78
C ILE A 87 12.74 -4.12 5.64
N SER A 88 13.66 -5.01 5.31
CA SER A 88 14.53 -4.78 4.16
C SER A 88 13.75 -5.04 2.87
N VAL A 89 13.52 -3.99 2.11
CA VAL A 89 12.91 -4.02 0.78
C VAL A 89 13.92 -3.46 -0.21
N LEU A 90 14.21 -4.20 -1.25
CA LEU A 90 15.11 -3.78 -2.32
C LEU A 90 14.35 -3.80 -3.65
N THR A 91 14.46 -2.71 -4.39
CA THR A 91 13.87 -2.57 -5.73
C THR A 91 14.94 -2.39 -6.79
N GLN A 92 14.68 -2.88 -7.99
CA GLN A 92 15.46 -2.56 -9.18
C GLN A 92 14.52 -1.95 -10.23
N PRO A 93 14.79 -0.70 -10.65
CA PRO A 93 15.84 0.20 -10.17
C PRO A 93 15.64 0.59 -8.69
N GLY A 94 16.71 1.02 -8.01
CA GLY A 94 16.68 1.43 -6.60
C GLY A 94 15.84 2.69 -6.34
N LYS A 95 15.56 3.46 -7.39
CA LYS A 95 14.69 4.64 -7.36
C LYS A 95 13.65 4.54 -8.48
N PRO A 96 12.58 3.78 -8.28
CA PRO A 96 11.48 3.75 -9.24
C PRO A 96 10.70 5.07 -9.22
N ASP A 97 9.81 5.25 -10.19
CA ASP A 97 8.90 6.40 -10.23
C ASP A 97 7.71 6.17 -9.29
N TRP A 98 7.75 6.83 -8.13
CA TRP A 98 6.69 6.76 -7.12
C TRP A 98 5.50 7.63 -7.51
N TYR A 99 4.28 7.14 -7.25
CA TYR A 99 3.07 7.93 -7.33
C TYR A 99 2.23 7.77 -6.08
N ALA A 100 1.50 8.82 -5.74
CA ALA A 100 0.51 8.81 -4.66
C ALA A 100 -0.68 9.68 -5.04
N GLY A 101 -1.85 9.29 -4.56
CA GLY A 101 -3.10 10.00 -4.74
C GLY A 101 -4.06 9.66 -3.61
N HIS A 102 -5.23 10.29 -3.58
CA HIS A 102 -6.27 10.01 -2.60
C HIS A 102 -7.13 8.83 -3.06
N SER A 103 -7.51 7.92 -2.16
CA SER A 103 -8.27 6.70 -2.45
C SER A 103 -9.65 6.97 -3.07
N SER A 104 -10.24 8.15 -2.80
CA SER A 104 -11.53 8.54 -3.40
C SER A 104 -11.50 8.65 -4.93
N ARG A 105 -10.30 8.73 -5.51
CA ARG A 105 -10.12 8.73 -6.98
C ARG A 105 -10.07 7.34 -7.57
N PHE A 106 -10.06 6.31 -6.72
CA PHE A 106 -9.96 4.91 -7.12
C PHE A 106 -11.25 4.16 -6.78
N ARG A 107 -11.50 3.08 -7.48
CA ARG A 107 -12.65 2.19 -7.26
C ARG A 107 -12.15 0.77 -7.09
N VAL A 108 -12.91 -0.03 -6.37
CA VAL A 108 -12.65 -1.47 -6.26
C VAL A 108 -12.94 -2.11 -7.62
N GLY A 109 -11.98 -2.87 -8.13
CA GLY A 109 -12.14 -3.66 -9.35
C GLY A 109 -12.76 -5.04 -9.08
N PRO A 110 -13.01 -5.85 -10.13
CA PRO A 110 -13.65 -7.16 -9.99
C PRO A 110 -12.92 -8.13 -9.06
N GLN A 111 -11.58 -8.05 -9.00
CA GLN A 111 -10.75 -8.90 -8.13
C GLN A 111 -10.53 -8.30 -6.74
N GLY A 112 -11.24 -7.22 -6.39
CA GLY A 112 -11.16 -6.60 -5.09
C GLY A 112 -9.91 -5.76 -4.85
N GLY A 113 -9.57 -5.60 -3.57
CA GLY A 113 -8.41 -4.86 -3.07
C GLY A 113 -8.76 -3.47 -2.56
N PRO A 114 -8.07 -3.02 -1.49
CA PRO A 114 -8.33 -1.71 -0.89
C PRO A 114 -7.94 -0.57 -1.84
N THR A 115 -8.84 0.40 -2.02
CA THR A 115 -8.58 1.56 -2.87
C THR A 115 -7.40 2.40 -2.40
N TRP A 116 -7.19 2.49 -1.09
CA TRP A 116 -6.07 3.21 -0.52
C TRP A 116 -4.70 2.55 -0.78
N VAL A 117 -4.64 1.21 -1.02
CA VAL A 117 -3.42 0.56 -1.53
C VAL A 117 -3.23 0.89 -3.00
N GLY A 118 -4.30 0.83 -3.81
CA GLY A 118 -4.24 1.15 -5.23
C GLY A 118 -3.93 2.62 -5.53
N ALA A 119 -4.21 3.52 -4.56
CA ALA A 119 -4.02 4.96 -4.73
C ALA A 119 -2.54 5.40 -4.76
N SER A 120 -1.64 4.54 -4.34
CA SER A 120 -0.20 4.78 -4.42
C SER A 120 0.53 3.58 -5.02
N GLY A 121 1.79 3.78 -5.40
CA GLY A 121 2.58 2.70 -6.00
C GLY A 121 3.86 3.18 -6.65
N ALA A 122 4.48 2.28 -7.38
CA ALA A 122 5.69 2.52 -8.14
C ALA A 122 5.53 2.07 -9.58
N ARG A 123 6.07 2.86 -10.52
CA ARG A 123 6.27 2.49 -11.91
C ARG A 123 7.72 2.07 -12.12
N GLY A 124 7.92 1.08 -12.99
CA GLY A 124 9.25 0.68 -13.43
C GLY A 124 10.02 -0.22 -12.47
N ILE A 125 9.38 -0.80 -11.46
CA ILE A 125 10.01 -1.88 -10.69
C ILE A 125 10.08 -3.11 -11.58
N HIS A 126 11.31 -3.59 -11.86
CA HIS A 126 11.55 -4.84 -12.58
C HIS A 126 11.80 -6.00 -11.63
N GLN A 127 12.41 -5.73 -10.47
CA GLN A 127 12.64 -6.72 -9.43
C GLN A 127 12.39 -6.10 -8.06
N LEU A 128 11.74 -6.87 -7.21
CA LEU A 128 11.46 -6.55 -5.81
C LEU A 128 11.92 -7.71 -4.95
N ARG A 129 12.67 -7.44 -3.91
CA ARG A 129 13.08 -8.40 -2.89
C ARG A 129 12.70 -7.91 -1.52
N ILE A 130 11.98 -8.74 -0.77
CA ILE A 130 11.56 -8.46 0.60
C ILE A 130 12.21 -9.49 1.51
N SER A 131 13.05 -9.05 2.44
CA SER A 131 13.68 -9.95 3.41
C SER A 131 12.71 -10.27 4.53
N LEU A 132 12.47 -11.56 4.77
CA LEU A 132 11.55 -12.06 5.77
C LEU A 132 12.28 -12.94 6.78
N PRO A 133 12.00 -12.83 8.09
CA PRO A 133 12.60 -13.69 9.09
C PRO A 133 12.00 -15.11 9.04
N GLY A 134 12.85 -16.10 9.02
CA GLY A 134 12.47 -17.52 9.05
C GLY A 134 12.00 -18.07 7.70
N GLU A 135 11.62 -19.35 7.72
CA GLU A 135 11.08 -20.08 6.58
C GLU A 135 9.58 -20.30 6.80
N GLN A 136 8.80 -19.89 5.83
CA GLN A 136 7.33 -19.98 5.89
C GLN A 136 6.75 -20.16 4.49
N ARG A 137 5.56 -20.73 4.45
CA ARG A 137 4.71 -20.78 3.26
C ARG A 137 3.65 -19.69 3.36
N TYR A 138 3.57 -18.88 2.32
CA TYR A 138 2.68 -17.72 2.28
C TYR A 138 1.68 -17.79 1.12
N THR A 139 0.50 -17.27 1.38
CA THR A 139 -0.32 -16.66 0.33
C THR A 139 0.17 -15.24 0.12
N VAL A 140 0.61 -14.94 -1.10
CA VAL A 140 1.09 -13.64 -1.54
C VAL A 140 0.04 -12.97 -2.42
N LYS A 141 -0.38 -11.76 -2.07
CA LYS A 141 -1.26 -10.96 -2.93
C LYS A 141 -0.52 -9.74 -3.45
N LEU A 142 -0.50 -9.60 -4.75
CA LEU A 142 0.06 -8.45 -5.45
C LEU A 142 -1.07 -7.50 -5.79
N HIS A 143 -0.95 -6.25 -5.34
CA HIS A 143 -1.95 -5.21 -5.54
C HIS A 143 -1.50 -4.26 -6.64
N PHE A 144 -2.40 -4.01 -7.57
CA PHE A 144 -2.17 -3.14 -8.72
C PHE A 144 -3.33 -2.16 -8.86
N ALA A 145 -3.04 -0.98 -9.39
CA ALA A 145 -4.04 -0.08 -9.95
C ALA A 145 -3.36 0.85 -10.96
N GLU A 146 -3.99 1.09 -12.09
CA GLU A 146 -3.47 2.03 -13.09
C GLU A 146 -3.89 3.46 -12.73
N PRO A 147 -2.98 4.37 -12.31
CA PRO A 147 -3.35 5.73 -11.94
C PRO A 147 -3.58 6.65 -13.15
N GLU A 148 -3.04 6.28 -14.31
CA GLU A 148 -3.16 7.05 -15.55
C GLU A 148 -4.41 6.64 -16.33
N SER A 149 -4.87 7.52 -17.21
CA SER A 149 -6.00 7.21 -18.10
C SER A 149 -5.50 6.43 -19.32
N LEU A 150 -5.04 5.18 -19.08
CA LEU A 150 -4.57 4.30 -20.13
C LEU A 150 -5.70 3.42 -20.67
N GLU A 151 -5.56 3.04 -21.94
CA GLU A 151 -6.40 2.04 -22.58
C GLU A 151 -5.80 0.62 -22.40
N PRO A 152 -6.62 -0.44 -22.50
CA PRO A 152 -6.14 -1.80 -22.55
C PRO A 152 -5.03 -2.00 -23.58
N GLY A 153 -4.00 -2.78 -23.24
CA GLY A 153 -2.87 -3.05 -24.12
C GLY A 153 -1.67 -2.12 -23.95
N GLN A 154 -1.85 -0.93 -23.36
CA GLN A 154 -0.77 0.05 -23.24
C GLN A 154 0.25 -0.25 -22.16
N ARG A 155 -0.15 -0.98 -21.09
CA ARG A 155 0.74 -1.45 -20.04
C ARG A 155 0.53 -2.93 -19.80
N ARG A 156 1.43 -3.75 -20.33
CA ARG A 156 1.43 -5.20 -20.18
C ARG A 156 2.78 -5.67 -19.68
N PHE A 157 2.79 -6.59 -18.74
CA PHE A 157 4.00 -7.15 -18.19
C PHE A 157 3.77 -8.56 -17.65
N ARG A 158 4.82 -9.36 -17.66
CA ARG A 158 4.87 -10.68 -17.03
C ARG A 158 5.12 -10.52 -15.54
N VAL A 159 4.46 -11.32 -14.72
CA VAL A 159 4.64 -11.37 -13.27
C VAL A 159 5.21 -12.71 -12.88
N ILE A 160 6.31 -12.68 -12.13
CA ILE A 160 7.01 -13.87 -11.65
C ILE A 160 7.17 -13.75 -10.14
N VAL A 161 6.82 -14.79 -9.38
CA VAL A 161 6.99 -14.88 -7.93
C VAL A 161 7.81 -16.12 -7.60
N GLN A 162 8.93 -15.97 -6.88
CA GLN A 162 9.86 -17.08 -6.55
C GLN A 162 10.24 -17.92 -7.77
N GLY A 163 10.48 -17.29 -8.92
CA GLY A 163 10.83 -17.95 -10.18
C GLY A 163 9.66 -18.56 -10.94
N GLN A 164 8.45 -18.62 -10.38
CA GLN A 164 7.27 -19.14 -11.04
C GLN A 164 6.49 -18.03 -11.74
N VAL A 165 6.12 -18.24 -12.99
CA VAL A 165 5.29 -17.30 -13.75
C VAL A 165 3.85 -17.41 -13.25
N VAL A 166 3.33 -16.30 -12.70
CA VAL A 166 1.96 -16.21 -12.17
C VAL A 166 1.02 -15.45 -13.11
N ALA A 167 1.60 -14.67 -14.04
CA ALA A 167 0.87 -14.07 -15.14
C ALA A 167 1.83 -13.82 -16.32
N GLU A 168 1.52 -14.38 -17.50
CA GLU A 168 2.36 -14.22 -18.71
C GLU A 168 2.28 -12.80 -19.29
N SER A 169 1.10 -12.20 -19.22
CA SER A 169 0.85 -10.86 -19.75
C SER A 169 -0.27 -10.18 -18.95
N LEU A 170 0.09 -9.58 -17.83
CA LEU A 170 -0.84 -8.83 -17.01
C LEU A 170 -1.10 -7.47 -17.66
N ASP A 171 -2.36 -7.20 -17.99
CA ASP A 171 -2.88 -5.89 -18.34
C ASP A 171 -3.81 -5.42 -17.21
N VAL A 172 -3.34 -4.44 -16.43
CA VAL A 172 -4.07 -3.98 -15.25
C VAL A 172 -5.40 -3.35 -15.64
N VAL A 173 -5.41 -2.51 -16.70
CA VAL A 173 -6.63 -1.82 -17.16
C VAL A 173 -7.66 -2.81 -17.65
N ALA A 174 -7.26 -3.75 -18.49
CA ALA A 174 -8.15 -4.76 -19.03
C ALA A 174 -8.75 -5.64 -17.93
N ARG A 175 -7.92 -6.11 -16.97
CA ARG A 175 -8.37 -7.01 -15.90
C ARG A 175 -9.16 -6.29 -14.79
N ALA A 176 -8.82 -5.05 -14.48
CA ALA A 176 -9.54 -4.25 -13.50
C ALA A 176 -10.84 -3.64 -14.04
N GLY A 177 -11.05 -3.69 -15.36
CA GLY A 177 -12.22 -3.09 -16.02
C GLY A 177 -12.13 -1.57 -16.15
N GLY A 178 -10.90 -1.04 -16.25
CA GLY A 178 -10.62 0.38 -16.45
C GLY A 178 -9.51 0.94 -15.59
N PRO A 179 -9.06 2.16 -15.88
CA PRO A 179 -8.08 2.85 -15.06
C PRO A 179 -8.64 3.21 -13.68
N ARG A 180 -7.76 3.46 -12.72
CA ARG A 180 -8.08 3.79 -11.31
C ARG A 180 -9.01 2.77 -10.65
N ARG A 181 -8.89 1.51 -11.04
CA ARG A 181 -9.54 0.38 -10.40
C ARG A 181 -8.50 -0.56 -9.84
N THR A 182 -8.78 -1.09 -8.64
CA THR A 182 -7.87 -2.03 -7.99
C THR A 182 -7.94 -3.40 -8.63
N LEU A 183 -6.81 -4.08 -8.66
CA LEU A 183 -6.64 -5.45 -9.12
C LEU A 183 -5.77 -6.18 -8.12
N VAL A 184 -6.20 -7.36 -7.68
CA VAL A 184 -5.41 -8.25 -6.83
C VAL A 184 -5.10 -9.54 -7.58
N GLN A 185 -3.81 -9.87 -7.63
CA GLN A 185 -3.32 -11.16 -8.10
C GLN A 185 -2.89 -11.97 -6.88
N THR A 186 -3.60 -13.06 -6.59
CA THR A 186 -3.27 -13.97 -5.50
C THR A 186 -2.40 -15.10 -5.98
N VAL A 187 -1.38 -15.45 -5.21
CA VAL A 187 -0.47 -16.57 -5.42
C VAL A 187 -0.39 -17.35 -4.12
N GLU A 188 -0.89 -18.56 -4.10
CA GLU A 188 -0.87 -19.45 -2.95
C GLU A 188 0.36 -20.34 -2.96
N GLY A 189 0.72 -20.89 -1.81
CA GLY A 189 1.78 -21.87 -1.67
C GLY A 189 3.19 -21.36 -1.90
N VAL A 190 3.42 -20.08 -1.71
CA VAL A 190 4.72 -19.46 -1.95
C VAL A 190 5.69 -19.78 -0.81
N GLU A 191 6.66 -20.62 -1.06
CA GLU A 191 7.70 -20.95 -0.09
C GLU A 191 8.75 -19.84 -0.03
N VAL A 192 8.92 -19.25 1.13
CA VAL A 192 9.90 -18.20 1.38
C VAL A 192 10.81 -18.61 2.52
N ARG A 193 12.10 -18.80 2.24
CA ARG A 193 13.11 -19.16 3.25
C ARG A 193 13.69 -17.94 3.96
N LYS A 194 14.15 -16.96 3.21
CA LYS A 194 14.75 -15.72 3.74
C LYS A 194 14.28 -14.47 2.99
N GLN A 195 13.87 -14.64 1.74
CA GLN A 195 13.58 -13.54 0.86
C GLN A 195 12.45 -13.91 -0.10
N LEU A 196 11.44 -13.05 -0.18
CA LEU A 196 10.45 -13.09 -1.26
C LEU A 196 10.99 -12.30 -2.44
N GLU A 197 11.02 -12.92 -3.61
CA GLU A 197 11.41 -12.29 -4.87
C GLU A 197 10.21 -12.20 -5.82
N ILE A 198 10.01 -11.00 -6.35
CA ILE A 198 8.97 -10.70 -7.34
C ILE A 198 9.64 -10.01 -8.52
N GLN A 199 9.35 -10.47 -9.73
CA GLN A 199 9.85 -9.86 -10.97
C GLN A 199 8.67 -9.42 -11.82
N LEU A 200 8.80 -8.22 -12.40
CA LEU A 200 7.84 -7.61 -13.31
C LEU A 200 8.56 -7.29 -14.62
N GLN A 201 8.31 -8.08 -15.65
CA GLN A 201 9.00 -7.95 -16.94
C GLN A 201 8.08 -7.27 -17.95
N PRO A 202 8.40 -6.04 -18.41
CA PRO A 202 7.55 -5.35 -19.37
C PRO A 202 7.49 -6.11 -20.69
N ALA A 203 6.32 -6.14 -21.31
CA ALA A 203 6.18 -6.62 -22.67
C ALA A 203 6.87 -5.66 -23.66
N ARG A 204 7.21 -6.18 -24.85
CA ARG A 204 7.80 -5.34 -25.89
C ARG A 204 6.86 -4.17 -26.24
N ASN A 205 7.41 -2.98 -26.35
CA ASN A 205 6.67 -1.74 -26.65
C ASN A 205 5.56 -1.39 -25.64
N SER A 206 5.69 -1.86 -24.40
CA SER A 206 4.77 -1.57 -23.30
C SER A 206 5.32 -0.48 -22.39
N ARG A 207 4.43 0.22 -21.69
CA ARG A 207 4.84 1.09 -20.59
C ARG A 207 5.47 0.31 -19.46
N PRO A 208 6.33 0.93 -18.62
CA PRO A 208 6.96 0.27 -17.47
C PRO A 208 5.94 -0.39 -16.55
N PRO A 209 6.26 -1.54 -15.93
CA PRO A 209 5.38 -2.20 -14.97
C PRO A 209 4.97 -1.31 -13.82
N ILE A 210 3.88 -1.66 -13.15
CA ILE A 210 3.34 -0.93 -12.01
C ILE A 210 3.07 -1.90 -10.87
N LEU A 211 3.26 -1.45 -9.62
CA LEU A 211 2.95 -2.21 -8.42
C LEU A 211 2.53 -1.25 -7.30
N SER A 212 1.38 -1.51 -6.68
CA SER A 212 0.83 -0.70 -5.59
C SER A 212 1.17 -1.27 -4.22
N GLY A 213 1.16 -2.58 -4.06
CA GLY A 213 1.48 -3.19 -2.78
C GLY A 213 1.65 -4.70 -2.85
N VAL A 214 2.18 -5.24 -1.77
CA VAL A 214 2.34 -6.69 -1.53
C VAL A 214 1.74 -7.03 -0.19
N GLU A 215 0.85 -8.01 -0.15
CA GLU A 215 0.26 -8.56 1.07
C GLU A 215 0.74 -9.99 1.27
N LEU A 216 1.13 -10.32 2.50
CA LEU A 216 1.63 -11.62 2.90
C LEU A 216 0.77 -12.18 4.03
N THR A 217 0.35 -13.42 3.91
CA THR A 217 -0.33 -14.16 4.98
C THR A 217 0.23 -15.59 5.02
N VAL A 218 0.69 -16.02 6.19
CA VAL A 218 1.18 -17.41 6.38
C VAL A 218 0.02 -18.38 6.15
N GLU A 219 0.28 -19.42 5.38
CA GLU A 219 -0.66 -20.52 5.22
C GLU A 219 -0.63 -21.43 6.43
N PRO A 220 -1.79 -21.94 6.89
CA PRO A 220 -1.79 -22.95 7.93
C PRO A 220 -1.01 -24.18 7.47
N VAL A 221 -0.19 -24.72 8.36
CA VAL A 221 0.45 -26.01 8.11
C VAL A 221 -0.68 -27.03 7.94
N SER A 222 -0.82 -27.59 6.75
CA SER A 222 -1.73 -28.70 6.53
C SER A 222 -1.27 -29.82 7.45
N SER A 223 -2.01 -30.09 8.53
CA SER A 223 -1.84 -31.30 9.33
C SER A 223 -2.15 -32.45 8.41
N GLY A 224 -1.10 -33.02 7.80
CA GLY A 224 -1.23 -34.24 7.04
C GLY A 224 -1.89 -35.28 7.92
N SER A 225 -3.07 -35.74 7.51
CA SER A 225 -3.69 -36.94 8.08
C SER A 225 -2.68 -38.06 7.97
N ARG A 226 -2.21 -38.49 9.14
CA ARG A 226 -1.51 -39.77 9.29
C ARG A 226 -2.51 -40.90 9.19
#